data_48f20262a855f1605403fbe7267bfe25
#
_entry.id   48f20262a855f1605403fbe7267bfe25
#
_cell.length_a   1.000
_cell.length_b   1.000
_cell.length_c   1.000
_cell.angle_alpha   90.00
_cell.angle_beta   90.00
_cell.angle_gamma   90.00
#
_symmetry.space_group_name_H-M   'P 1'
#
loop_
_entity.id
_entity.type
_entity.pdbx_description
1 polymer ?
#
loop_
_entity_poly.entity_id
_entity_poly.type
_entity_poly.pdbx_seq_one_letter_code
_entity_poly.pdbx_strand_id
1 'polypeptide(L)'
;MLAISALYIYPIKSLGGIPLDTATLTDRGFTHDRRWMLVDKDNCFLTQRELPTMSLLQVQLQEDGLLIQHRHTGDSVKIPFTPTGAPCTVTVWDDSCEAQYVDKNADEWFSRMLSLPCRLVYMPESSLRKVDPNYANGEEITSFSDGYPLLLIGQSSLDDLNDRLSQKIPMERFRPNIVFTGGAPYQEDEMSAFNIAGITFYGVKPCARCVIPTIDLNTGEKGKEPLKTLSGYRQRNNKIYFGQNLLFRNAGPAHISVGDAITLL
;
A
#
# COMPACT_ATOMS: atom_id res chain seq x y z
N MET A 1 18.91 3.69 -18.17
CA MET A 1 19.05 2.54 -17.25
C MET A 1 17.90 2.62 -16.25
N LEU A 2 17.17 1.53 -16.04
CA LEU A 2 16.10 1.50 -15.03
C LEU A 2 16.71 1.41 -13.64
N ALA A 3 16.20 2.22 -12.70
CA ALA A 3 16.65 2.22 -11.31
C ALA A 3 15.51 2.60 -10.36
N ILE A 4 15.57 2.14 -9.12
CA ILE A 4 14.63 2.56 -8.06
C ILE A 4 14.84 4.05 -7.77
N SER A 5 13.78 4.84 -7.83
CA SER A 5 13.78 6.26 -7.49
C SER A 5 13.13 6.58 -6.14
N ALA A 6 12.20 5.72 -5.68
CA ALA A 6 11.61 5.84 -4.35
C ALA A 6 11.05 4.49 -3.87
N LEU A 7 11.05 4.30 -2.56
CA LEU A 7 10.44 3.17 -1.87
C LEU A 7 9.47 3.67 -0.82
N TYR A 8 8.34 2.97 -0.66
CA TYR A 8 7.32 3.32 0.33
C TYR A 8 6.78 2.08 1.03
N ILE A 9 6.46 2.26 2.30
CA ILE A 9 5.56 1.35 3.04
C ILE A 9 4.34 2.11 3.54
N TYR A 10 3.27 1.38 3.79
CA TYR A 10 2.00 1.91 4.32
C TYR A 10 1.59 1.04 5.52
N PRO A 11 2.21 1.23 6.70
CA PRO A 11 2.07 0.28 7.81
C PRO A 11 0.63 -0.05 8.17
N ILE A 12 -0.24 0.95 8.18
CA ILE A 12 -1.66 0.78 8.46
C ILE A 12 -2.45 0.92 7.15
N LYS A 13 -3.26 -0.09 6.81
CA LYS A 13 -4.12 -0.07 5.61
C LYS A 13 -4.92 1.22 5.55
N SER A 14 -4.93 1.89 4.40
CA SER A 14 -5.65 3.14 4.15
C SER A 14 -5.14 4.39 4.90
N LEU A 15 -4.02 4.35 5.63
CA LEU A 15 -3.40 5.53 6.22
C LEU A 15 -2.21 6.03 5.37
N GLY A 16 -1.56 7.09 5.84
CA GLY A 16 -0.39 7.71 5.20
C GLY A 16 0.76 6.72 4.96
N GLY A 17 1.55 6.97 3.92
CA GLY A 17 2.75 6.20 3.60
C GLY A 17 4.01 6.79 4.21
N ILE A 18 5.06 5.98 4.27
CA ILE A 18 6.39 6.34 4.79
C ILE A 18 7.39 6.09 3.67
N PRO A 19 8.16 7.10 3.21
CA PRO A 19 9.26 6.88 2.31
C PRO A 19 10.41 6.18 3.03
N LEU A 20 11.15 5.35 2.30
CA LEU A 20 12.31 4.61 2.79
C LEU A 20 13.48 4.76 1.82
N ASP A 21 14.70 4.81 2.33
CA ASP A 21 15.91 4.70 1.52
C ASP A 21 16.22 3.23 1.20
N THR A 22 15.91 2.32 2.13
CA THR A 22 16.10 0.87 2.00
C THR A 22 14.89 0.14 2.56
N ALA A 23 14.40 -0.86 1.87
CA ALA A 23 13.30 -1.72 2.30
C ALA A 23 13.73 -3.18 2.42
N THR A 24 13.31 -3.84 3.50
CA THR A 24 13.54 -5.27 3.72
C THR A 24 12.34 -6.06 3.21
N LEU A 25 12.58 -7.07 2.39
CA LEU A 25 11.58 -8.02 1.92
C LEU A 25 11.37 -9.13 2.95
N THR A 26 10.10 -9.44 3.19
CA THR A 26 9.63 -10.58 3.97
C THR A 26 8.87 -11.54 3.06
N ASP A 27 8.20 -12.53 3.60
CA ASP A 27 7.34 -13.47 2.85
C ASP A 27 6.06 -12.82 2.26
N ARG A 28 5.66 -11.64 2.75
CA ARG A 28 4.40 -10.97 2.41
C ARG A 28 4.53 -9.52 1.93
N GLY A 29 5.72 -9.14 1.48
CA GLY A 29 6.07 -7.79 1.01
C GLY A 29 7.13 -7.12 1.87
N PHE A 30 7.16 -5.79 1.90
CA PHE A 30 8.10 -5.06 2.75
C PHE A 30 7.76 -5.18 4.22
N THR A 31 8.80 -5.21 5.07
CA THR A 31 8.65 -5.16 6.53
C THR A 31 7.70 -4.03 6.92
N HIS A 32 6.74 -4.33 7.79
CA HIS A 32 5.69 -3.43 8.28
C HIS A 32 4.65 -2.99 7.23
N ASP A 33 4.75 -3.34 5.96
CA ASP A 33 3.79 -2.89 4.96
C ASP A 33 2.41 -3.55 5.15
N ARG A 34 1.38 -2.73 5.41
CA ARG A 34 -0.03 -3.13 5.64
C ARG A 34 -0.19 -4.25 6.69
N ARG A 35 0.66 -4.23 7.75
CA ARG A 35 0.56 -5.19 8.87
C ARG A 35 -0.53 -4.79 9.88
N TRP A 36 -1.01 -3.56 9.84
CA TRP A 36 -2.11 -3.06 10.65
C TRP A 36 -3.28 -2.61 9.80
N MET A 37 -4.48 -2.67 10.40
CA MET A 37 -5.72 -2.32 9.72
C MET A 37 -6.77 -1.88 10.74
N LEU A 38 -7.59 -0.90 10.38
CA LEU A 38 -8.77 -0.53 11.16
C LEU A 38 -9.96 -1.38 10.73
N VAL A 39 -10.74 -1.84 11.71
CA VAL A 39 -11.95 -2.61 11.51
C VAL A 39 -13.12 -1.99 12.26
N ASP A 40 -14.33 -2.21 11.76
CA ASP A 40 -15.58 -1.83 12.41
C ASP A 40 -15.99 -2.82 13.54
N LYS A 41 -17.20 -2.65 14.06
CA LYS A 41 -17.77 -3.52 15.12
C LYS A 41 -17.92 -5.00 14.71
N ASP A 42 -18.04 -5.27 13.41
CA ASP A 42 -18.22 -6.61 12.83
C ASP A 42 -16.88 -7.20 12.34
N ASN A 43 -15.75 -6.59 12.69
CA ASN A 43 -14.40 -6.93 12.24
C ASN A 43 -14.20 -6.85 10.72
N CYS A 44 -15.01 -6.05 10.01
CA CYS A 44 -14.82 -5.74 8.61
C CYS A 44 -13.86 -4.56 8.46
N PHE A 45 -12.98 -4.63 7.46
CA PHE A 45 -11.96 -3.59 7.23
C PHE A 45 -12.55 -2.21 6.87
N LEU A 46 -11.98 -1.15 7.43
CA LEU A 46 -12.26 0.23 7.04
C LEU A 46 -11.32 0.69 5.94
N THR A 47 -11.80 1.56 5.07
CA THR A 47 -11.05 1.99 3.89
C THR A 47 -11.27 3.47 3.54
N GLN A 48 -10.23 4.12 2.99
CA GLN A 48 -10.34 5.46 2.41
C GLN A 48 -11.44 5.58 1.34
N ARG A 49 -11.87 4.47 0.73
CA ARG A 49 -12.98 4.50 -0.25
C ARG A 49 -14.28 5.01 0.36
N GLU A 50 -14.49 4.71 1.62
CA GLU A 50 -15.69 5.09 2.41
C GLU A 50 -15.39 6.24 3.35
N LEU A 51 -14.22 6.21 3.99
CA LEU A 51 -13.75 7.20 4.96
C LEU A 51 -12.51 7.93 4.44
N PRO A 52 -12.65 8.89 3.52
CA PRO A 52 -11.50 9.55 2.90
C PRO A 52 -10.64 10.34 3.88
N THR A 53 -11.19 10.74 5.02
CA THR A 53 -10.45 11.39 6.12
C THR A 53 -9.35 10.51 6.73
N MET A 54 -9.36 9.19 6.51
CA MET A 54 -8.23 8.31 6.87
C MET A 54 -6.91 8.76 6.22
N SER A 55 -6.96 9.45 5.06
CA SER A 55 -5.77 10.02 4.39
C SER A 55 -5.07 11.11 5.19
N LEU A 56 -5.77 11.73 6.14
CA LEU A 56 -5.22 12.76 7.02
C LEU A 56 -4.40 12.19 8.19
N LEU A 57 -4.47 10.89 8.41
CA LEU A 57 -3.72 10.20 9.46
C LEU A 57 -2.35 9.77 8.91
N GLN A 58 -1.31 10.52 9.31
CA GLN A 58 0.07 10.27 8.91
C GLN A 58 0.70 9.24 9.85
N VAL A 59 1.59 8.40 9.29
CA VAL A 59 2.27 7.35 10.05
C VAL A 59 3.78 7.57 9.97
N GLN A 60 4.46 7.37 11.09
CA GLN A 60 5.92 7.44 11.20
C GLN A 60 6.44 6.20 11.92
N LEU A 61 7.58 5.68 11.46
CA LEU A 61 8.33 4.66 12.18
C LEU A 61 9.03 5.28 13.39
N GLN A 62 8.94 4.60 14.51
CA GLN A 62 9.71 4.88 15.73
C GLN A 62 10.55 3.64 16.06
N GLU A 63 11.44 3.73 17.04
CA GLU A 63 12.31 2.62 17.44
C GLU A 63 11.50 1.39 17.92
N ASP A 64 10.41 1.61 18.62
CA ASP A 64 9.60 0.58 19.32
C ASP A 64 8.17 0.43 18.77
N GLY A 65 7.82 1.15 17.69
CA GLY A 65 6.46 1.11 17.16
C GLY A 65 6.17 2.14 16.08
N LEU A 66 4.90 2.51 15.95
CA LEU A 66 4.42 3.52 15.03
C LEU A 66 3.87 4.72 15.79
N LEU A 67 4.21 5.93 15.34
CA LEU A 67 3.52 7.16 15.72
C LEU A 67 2.52 7.50 14.62
N ILE A 68 1.25 7.65 15.01
CA ILE A 68 0.19 8.11 14.10
C ILE A 68 -0.20 9.52 14.53
N GLN A 69 -0.28 10.45 13.58
CA GLN A 69 -0.60 11.85 13.83
C GLN A 69 -1.65 12.35 12.85
N HIS A 70 -2.65 13.05 13.36
CA HIS A 70 -3.61 13.73 12.50
C HIS A 70 -3.00 15.02 11.93
N ARG A 71 -2.97 15.14 10.61
CA ARG A 71 -2.27 16.18 9.84
C ARG A 71 -2.57 17.61 10.29
N HIS A 72 -3.82 17.91 10.62
CA HIS A 72 -4.25 19.29 10.91
C HIS A 72 -4.26 19.62 12.40
N THR A 73 -4.64 18.68 13.25
CA THR A 73 -4.75 18.93 14.69
C THR A 73 -3.44 18.68 15.43
N GLY A 74 -2.53 17.88 14.85
CA GLY A 74 -1.33 17.41 15.53
C GLY A 74 -1.59 16.37 16.62
N ASP A 75 -2.85 16.01 16.87
CA ASP A 75 -3.22 14.96 17.83
C ASP A 75 -2.60 13.62 17.39
N SER A 76 -2.07 12.85 18.33
CA SER A 76 -1.28 11.67 18.00
C SER A 76 -1.46 10.51 18.96
N VAL A 77 -1.16 9.30 18.48
CA VAL A 77 -1.12 8.07 19.27
C VAL A 77 0.10 7.24 18.87
N LYS A 78 0.72 6.56 19.82
CA LYS A 78 1.75 5.55 19.59
C LYS A 78 1.15 4.16 19.73
N ILE A 79 1.59 3.25 18.84
CA ILE A 79 1.24 1.83 18.89
C ILE A 79 2.51 0.99 18.81
N PRO A 80 2.61 -0.14 19.56
CA PRO A 80 3.78 -1.00 19.53
C PRO A 80 3.84 -1.84 18.25
N PHE A 81 5.04 -2.27 17.85
CA PHE A 81 5.20 -3.25 16.79
C PHE A 81 4.64 -4.63 17.17
N THR A 82 4.73 -4.98 18.46
CA THR A 82 4.25 -6.26 18.98
C THR A 82 3.05 -6.00 19.91
N PRO A 83 1.82 -6.08 19.40
CA PRO A 83 0.64 -5.90 20.23
C PRO A 83 0.43 -7.11 21.16
N THR A 84 -0.27 -6.86 22.27
CA THR A 84 -0.55 -7.88 23.30
C THR A 84 -2.05 -8.16 23.46
N GLY A 85 -2.89 -7.60 22.61
CA GLY A 85 -4.34 -7.80 22.67
C GLY A 85 -4.78 -9.22 22.29
N ALA A 86 -6.04 -9.54 22.46
CA ALA A 86 -6.59 -10.84 22.16
C ALA A 86 -6.57 -11.17 20.65
N PRO A 87 -6.41 -12.43 20.26
CA PRO A 87 -6.61 -12.88 18.88
C PRO A 87 -8.05 -12.59 18.42
N CYS A 88 -8.20 -12.34 17.13
CA CYS A 88 -9.51 -12.17 16.49
C CYS A 88 -9.45 -12.64 15.03
N THR A 89 -10.61 -12.78 14.42
CA THR A 89 -10.76 -13.00 12.99
C THR A 89 -11.31 -11.72 12.35
N VAL A 90 -10.75 -11.33 11.21
CA VAL A 90 -11.15 -10.14 10.47
C VAL A 90 -11.46 -10.46 9.02
N THR A 91 -12.28 -9.63 8.39
CA THR A 91 -12.62 -9.73 6.98
C THR A 91 -11.91 -8.63 6.18
N VAL A 92 -11.20 -9.02 5.13
CA VAL A 92 -10.55 -8.12 4.16
C VAL A 92 -11.01 -8.52 2.77
N TRP A 93 -11.88 -7.74 2.14
CA TRP A 93 -12.61 -8.12 0.93
C TRP A 93 -13.41 -9.41 1.16
N ASP A 94 -13.14 -10.43 0.35
CA ASP A 94 -13.77 -11.76 0.46
C ASP A 94 -12.98 -12.73 1.36
N ASP A 95 -11.82 -12.27 1.89
CA ASP A 95 -10.94 -13.11 2.70
C ASP A 95 -11.24 -12.94 4.19
N SER A 96 -11.25 -14.06 4.91
CA SER A 96 -11.22 -14.10 6.37
C SER A 96 -9.83 -14.51 6.83
N CYS A 97 -9.21 -13.75 7.72
CA CYS A 97 -7.87 -14.04 8.20
C CYS A 97 -7.71 -13.76 9.71
N GLU A 98 -6.72 -14.43 10.30
CA GLU A 98 -6.33 -14.21 11.69
C GLU A 98 -5.72 -12.83 11.86
N ALA A 99 -6.07 -12.18 12.96
CA ALA A 99 -5.54 -10.91 13.40
C ALA A 99 -5.46 -10.86 14.93
N GLN A 100 -4.92 -9.78 15.46
CA GLN A 100 -4.81 -9.53 16.89
C GLN A 100 -5.17 -8.07 17.16
N TYR A 101 -6.00 -7.81 18.16
CA TYR A 101 -6.28 -6.44 18.60
C TYR A 101 -5.00 -5.79 19.16
N VAL A 102 -4.85 -4.49 18.91
CA VAL A 102 -3.65 -3.78 19.37
C VAL A 102 -3.83 -3.34 20.83
N ASP A 103 -4.58 -2.31 21.09
CA ASP A 103 -4.92 -1.84 22.43
C ASP A 103 -6.11 -0.88 22.41
N LYS A 104 -6.74 -0.67 23.59
CA LYS A 104 -7.92 0.20 23.74
C LYS A 104 -7.62 1.68 23.52
N ASN A 105 -6.43 2.14 23.88
CA ASN A 105 -6.08 3.55 23.72
C ASN A 105 -5.99 3.92 22.24
N ALA A 106 -5.43 3.03 21.41
CA ALA A 106 -5.44 3.18 19.94
C ALA A 106 -6.88 3.17 19.40
N ASP A 107 -7.73 2.24 19.84
CA ASP A 107 -9.13 2.13 19.41
C ASP A 107 -9.92 3.42 19.72
N GLU A 108 -9.78 3.96 20.94
CA GLU A 108 -10.42 5.20 21.36
C GLU A 108 -9.92 6.41 20.56
N TRP A 109 -8.60 6.48 20.30
CA TRP A 109 -8.00 7.55 19.51
C TRP A 109 -8.51 7.53 18.08
N PHE A 110 -8.44 6.38 17.40
CA PHE A 110 -8.92 6.25 16.02
C PHE A 110 -10.41 6.50 15.91
N SER A 111 -11.21 6.00 16.86
CA SER A 111 -12.65 6.22 16.87
C SER A 111 -12.99 7.71 16.98
N ARG A 112 -12.24 8.46 17.80
CA ARG A 112 -12.39 9.92 17.93
C ARG A 112 -11.97 10.64 16.64
N MET A 113 -10.81 10.28 16.06
CA MET A 113 -10.29 10.94 14.85
C MET A 113 -11.19 10.71 13.63
N LEU A 114 -11.78 9.53 13.50
CA LEU A 114 -12.65 9.18 12.38
C LEU A 114 -14.15 9.40 12.65
N SER A 115 -14.51 9.82 13.87
CA SER A 115 -15.91 9.98 14.31
C SER A 115 -16.75 8.70 14.06
N LEU A 116 -16.11 7.55 14.19
CA LEU A 116 -16.70 6.23 13.96
C LEU A 116 -16.09 5.21 14.91
N PRO A 117 -16.91 4.41 15.66
CA PRO A 117 -16.37 3.33 16.47
C PRO A 117 -15.57 2.34 15.61
N CYS A 118 -14.29 2.18 15.93
CA CYS A 118 -13.41 1.26 15.22
C CYS A 118 -12.33 0.70 16.17
N ARG A 119 -11.68 -0.36 15.70
CA ARG A 119 -10.57 -1.01 16.42
C ARG A 119 -9.38 -1.20 15.50
N LEU A 120 -8.19 -1.09 16.08
CA LEU A 120 -6.96 -1.37 15.37
C LEU A 120 -6.56 -2.83 15.55
N VAL A 121 -6.27 -3.52 14.45
CA VAL A 121 -5.80 -4.90 14.44
C VAL A 121 -4.44 -5.01 13.76
N TYR A 122 -3.68 -6.02 14.16
CA TYR A 122 -2.38 -6.41 13.61
C TYR A 122 -2.47 -7.81 13.01
N MET A 123 -1.77 -8.03 11.91
CA MET A 123 -1.61 -9.35 11.29
C MET A 123 -0.40 -10.06 11.90
N PRO A 124 -0.57 -11.12 12.71
CA PRO A 124 0.54 -11.90 13.25
C PRO A 124 1.25 -12.71 12.16
N GLU A 125 2.45 -13.21 12.47
CA GLU A 125 3.23 -14.02 11.51
C GLU A 125 2.53 -15.34 11.14
N SER A 126 1.70 -15.88 12.03
CA SER A 126 0.89 -17.09 11.80
C SER A 126 -0.21 -16.90 10.76
N SER A 127 -0.63 -15.67 10.48
CA SER A 127 -1.70 -15.39 9.52
C SER A 127 -1.21 -15.57 8.09
N LEU A 128 -1.86 -16.45 7.31
CA LEU A 128 -1.46 -16.83 5.96
C LEU A 128 -2.55 -16.41 4.95
N ARG A 129 -2.64 -15.12 4.66
CA ARG A 129 -3.56 -14.63 3.62
C ARG A 129 -2.95 -14.84 2.24
N LYS A 130 -3.49 -15.82 1.49
CA LYS A 130 -2.98 -16.20 0.16
C LYS A 130 -3.30 -15.16 -0.91
N VAL A 131 -2.40 -15.01 -1.87
CA VAL A 131 -2.64 -14.27 -3.11
C VAL A 131 -3.59 -15.07 -4.01
N ASP A 132 -4.36 -14.39 -4.88
CA ASP A 132 -5.26 -15.01 -5.86
C ASP A 132 -4.50 -16.08 -6.69
N PRO A 133 -4.91 -17.36 -6.64
CA PRO A 133 -4.21 -18.47 -7.27
C PRO A 133 -4.13 -18.36 -8.81
N ASN A 134 -4.97 -17.53 -9.45
CA ASN A 134 -4.86 -17.26 -10.89
C ASN A 134 -3.60 -16.45 -11.26
N TYR A 135 -2.95 -15.82 -10.28
CA TYR A 135 -1.78 -14.97 -10.47
C TYR A 135 -0.57 -15.38 -9.62
N ALA A 136 -0.74 -16.40 -8.77
CA ALA A 136 0.27 -16.90 -7.86
C ALA A 136 0.58 -18.38 -8.17
N ASN A 137 1.74 -18.85 -7.72
CA ASN A 137 2.13 -20.26 -7.85
C ASN A 137 1.69 -21.12 -6.64
N GLY A 138 0.85 -20.55 -5.74
CA GLY A 138 0.14 -21.28 -4.69
C GLY A 138 0.63 -21.05 -3.26
N GLU A 139 1.86 -20.54 -3.07
CA GLU A 139 2.44 -20.33 -1.72
C GLU A 139 2.57 -18.85 -1.35
N GLU A 140 2.41 -17.95 -2.33
CA GLU A 140 2.59 -16.52 -2.11
C GLU A 140 1.47 -15.97 -1.21
N ILE A 141 1.88 -15.24 -0.19
CA ILE A 141 0.99 -14.58 0.77
C ILE A 141 1.13 -13.07 0.69
N THR A 142 0.17 -12.40 1.26
CA THR A 142 0.16 -10.94 1.37
C THR A 142 -0.33 -10.50 2.74
N SER A 143 -0.04 -9.24 3.10
CA SER A 143 -0.53 -8.59 4.31
C SER A 143 -2.00 -8.15 4.16
N PHE A 144 -2.47 -7.14 4.91
CA PHE A 144 -3.76 -6.49 4.69
C PHE A 144 -3.81 -5.63 3.41
N SER A 145 -2.87 -5.82 2.46
CA SER A 145 -2.92 -5.18 1.15
C SER A 145 -4.17 -5.59 0.35
N ASP A 146 -4.44 -4.95 -0.79
CA ASP A 146 -5.68 -5.25 -1.52
C ASP A 146 -5.69 -6.64 -2.17
N GLY A 147 -4.53 -7.19 -2.52
CA GLY A 147 -4.46 -8.55 -3.07
C GLY A 147 -3.05 -9.00 -3.43
N TYR A 148 -2.09 -8.07 -3.49
CA TYR A 148 -0.70 -8.36 -3.85
C TYR A 148 0.26 -7.69 -2.87
N PRO A 149 1.44 -8.29 -2.62
CA PRO A 149 2.39 -7.76 -1.65
C PRO A 149 3.01 -6.42 -2.03
N LEU A 150 3.19 -6.15 -3.33
CA LEU A 150 3.87 -4.95 -3.80
C LEU A 150 3.19 -4.34 -5.04
N LEU A 151 3.35 -3.03 -5.20
CA LEU A 151 2.92 -2.26 -6.37
C LEU A 151 4.11 -1.48 -6.93
N LEU A 152 4.37 -1.63 -8.23
CA LEU A 152 5.38 -0.92 -9.01
C LEU A 152 4.73 0.17 -9.86
N ILE A 153 5.34 1.37 -9.89
CA ILE A 153 4.94 2.47 -10.79
C ILE A 153 6.18 3.16 -11.34
N GLY A 154 6.18 3.45 -12.63
CA GLY A 154 7.21 4.28 -13.27
C GLY A 154 7.02 5.77 -12.95
N GLN A 155 8.10 6.50 -12.63
CA GLN A 155 8.04 7.96 -12.46
C GLN A 155 7.56 8.63 -13.76
N SER A 156 8.04 8.17 -14.91
CA SER A 156 7.61 8.67 -16.22
C SER A 156 6.12 8.47 -16.50
N SER A 157 5.49 7.44 -15.90
CA SER A 157 4.03 7.22 -15.99
C SER A 157 3.26 8.30 -15.23
N LEU A 158 3.76 8.70 -14.04
CA LEU A 158 3.18 9.81 -13.30
C LEU A 158 3.44 11.15 -14.00
N ASP A 159 4.60 11.33 -14.60
CA ASP A 159 4.95 12.56 -15.32
C ASP A 159 4.03 12.75 -16.54
N ASP A 160 3.83 11.71 -17.37
CA ASP A 160 2.88 11.74 -18.51
C ASP A 160 1.44 12.04 -18.04
N LEU A 161 1.01 11.45 -16.93
CA LEU A 161 -0.30 11.76 -16.35
C LEU A 161 -0.37 13.22 -15.89
N ASN A 162 0.64 13.69 -15.18
CA ASN A 162 0.71 15.04 -14.64
C ASN A 162 0.77 16.12 -15.74
N ASP A 163 1.34 15.83 -16.89
CA ASP A 163 1.33 16.72 -18.06
C ASP A 163 -0.06 16.87 -18.69
N ARG A 164 -0.97 15.94 -18.41
CA ARG A 164 -2.39 15.96 -18.84
C ARG A 164 -3.32 16.55 -17.80
N LEU A 165 -2.88 16.70 -16.56
CA LEU A 165 -3.69 17.24 -15.46
C LEU A 165 -3.53 18.77 -15.35
N SER A 166 -4.62 19.46 -15.01
CA SER A 166 -4.55 20.90 -14.69
C SER A 166 -3.80 21.21 -13.40
N GLN A 167 -3.77 20.25 -12.48
CA GLN A 167 -3.01 20.30 -11.22
C GLN A 167 -2.25 19.00 -11.06
N LYS A 168 -0.93 19.11 -10.87
CA LYS A 168 -0.07 17.93 -10.64
C LYS A 168 -0.41 17.28 -9.32
N ILE A 169 -0.36 15.96 -9.32
CA ILE A 169 -0.62 15.13 -8.14
C ILE A 169 0.65 14.35 -7.74
N PRO A 170 0.83 14.06 -6.45
CA PRO A 170 1.98 13.30 -5.98
C PRO A 170 1.79 11.79 -6.18
N MET A 171 2.91 11.05 -6.22
CA MET A 171 2.97 9.60 -6.40
C MET A 171 2.21 8.84 -5.30
N GLU A 172 2.22 9.36 -4.08
CA GLU A 172 1.60 8.77 -2.90
C GLU A 172 0.08 8.56 -3.03
N ARG A 173 -0.60 9.30 -3.93
CA ARG A 173 -2.02 9.05 -4.24
C ARG A 173 -2.26 7.65 -4.80
N PHE A 174 -1.28 7.09 -5.51
CA PHE A 174 -1.36 5.74 -6.08
C PHE A 174 -0.86 4.66 -5.13
N ARG A 175 -0.18 5.04 -4.04
CA ARG A 175 0.28 4.15 -2.98
C ARG A 175 1.22 3.02 -3.47
N PRO A 176 2.22 3.30 -4.32
CA PRO A 176 3.20 2.30 -4.74
C PRO A 176 4.12 1.89 -3.59
N ASN A 177 4.71 0.70 -3.71
CA ASN A 177 5.82 0.28 -2.86
C ASN A 177 7.16 0.60 -3.51
N ILE A 178 7.26 0.45 -4.83
CA ILE A 178 8.46 0.69 -5.63
C ILE A 178 8.12 1.69 -6.73
N VAL A 179 8.90 2.76 -6.80
CA VAL A 179 8.90 3.71 -7.92
C VAL A 179 10.21 3.58 -8.66
N PHE A 180 10.19 3.51 -9.99
CA PHE A 180 11.40 3.47 -10.79
C PHE A 180 11.47 4.62 -11.79
N THR A 181 12.69 4.93 -12.21
CA THR A 181 13.01 5.92 -13.23
C THR A 181 13.82 5.30 -14.38
N GLY A 182 14.04 6.06 -15.46
CA GLY A 182 14.84 5.65 -16.61
C GLY A 182 14.09 4.87 -17.68
N GLY A 183 12.77 4.66 -17.50
CA GLY A 183 11.89 3.98 -18.44
C GLY A 183 10.94 4.92 -19.20
N ALA A 184 10.28 4.40 -20.24
CA ALA A 184 9.19 5.07 -20.92
C ALA A 184 7.92 5.11 -20.04
N PRO A 185 6.98 6.04 -20.28
CA PRO A 185 5.68 6.01 -19.60
C PRO A 185 4.97 4.67 -19.78
N TYR A 186 4.45 4.14 -18.67
CA TYR A 186 3.72 2.86 -18.59
C TYR A 186 4.54 1.61 -18.91
N GLN A 187 5.88 1.70 -18.90
CA GLN A 187 6.75 0.54 -19.13
C GLN A 187 6.50 -0.56 -18.09
N GLU A 188 6.06 -0.23 -16.88
CA GLU A 188 5.68 -1.20 -15.87
C GLU A 188 4.62 -2.20 -16.32
N ASP A 189 3.78 -1.87 -17.28
CA ASP A 189 2.76 -2.79 -17.84
C ASP A 189 3.39 -4.01 -18.55
N GLU A 190 4.60 -3.85 -19.09
CA GLU A 190 5.32 -4.85 -19.87
C GLU A 190 6.40 -5.59 -19.05
N MET A 191 6.65 -5.15 -17.82
CA MET A 191 7.66 -5.72 -16.93
C MET A 191 7.17 -7.03 -16.31
N SER A 192 7.17 -8.12 -17.09
CA SER A 192 6.70 -9.44 -16.65
C SER A 192 7.64 -10.12 -15.67
N ALA A 193 8.97 -9.97 -15.85
CA ALA A 193 9.99 -10.45 -14.94
C ALA A 193 11.22 -9.53 -14.97
N PHE A 194 11.80 -9.26 -13.82
CA PHE A 194 12.98 -8.42 -13.68
C PHE A 194 13.71 -8.71 -12.37
N ASN A 195 14.98 -8.31 -12.30
CA ASN A 195 15.83 -8.48 -11.13
C ASN A 195 16.18 -7.12 -10.49
N ILE A 196 16.16 -7.08 -9.16
CA ILE A 196 16.69 -5.97 -8.36
C ILE A 196 17.54 -6.58 -7.25
N ALA A 197 18.81 -6.20 -7.13
CA ALA A 197 19.72 -6.66 -6.08
C ALA A 197 19.75 -8.20 -5.91
N GLY A 198 19.64 -8.96 -7.02
CA GLY A 198 19.63 -10.42 -7.00
C GLY A 198 18.27 -11.06 -6.71
N ILE A 199 17.24 -10.28 -6.46
CA ILE A 199 15.87 -10.75 -6.21
C ILE A 199 15.08 -10.69 -7.50
N THR A 200 14.37 -11.77 -7.85
CA THR A 200 13.48 -11.79 -9.02
C THR A 200 12.08 -11.35 -8.65
N PHE A 201 11.59 -10.33 -9.34
CA PHE A 201 10.22 -9.82 -9.26
C PHE A 201 9.44 -10.21 -10.52
N TYR A 202 8.14 -10.42 -10.33
CA TYR A 202 7.20 -10.79 -11.40
C TYR A 202 6.05 -9.79 -11.43
N GLY A 203 5.87 -9.13 -12.58
CA GLY A 203 4.69 -8.32 -12.86
C GLY A 203 3.52 -9.21 -13.23
N VAL A 204 2.61 -9.44 -12.30
CA VAL A 204 1.58 -10.48 -12.47
C VAL A 204 0.23 -9.92 -12.92
N LYS A 205 -0.07 -8.67 -12.60
CA LYS A 205 -1.38 -8.08 -12.92
C LYS A 205 -1.32 -6.56 -12.95
N PRO A 206 -1.73 -5.91 -14.06
CA PRO A 206 -1.91 -4.46 -14.05
C PRO A 206 -2.86 -4.02 -12.94
N CYS A 207 -2.50 -2.94 -12.23
CA CYS A 207 -3.28 -2.46 -11.11
C CYS A 207 -4.52 -1.68 -11.57
N ALA A 208 -5.71 -2.28 -11.41
CA ALA A 208 -6.98 -1.59 -11.66
C ALA A 208 -7.23 -0.59 -10.53
N ARG A 209 -7.38 0.68 -10.89
CA ARG A 209 -7.51 1.77 -9.91
C ARG A 209 -8.94 1.95 -9.45
N CYS A 210 -9.10 2.08 -8.15
CA CYS A 210 -10.34 2.48 -7.48
C CYS A 210 -10.34 4.00 -7.24
N VAL A 211 -11.29 4.50 -6.47
CA VAL A 211 -11.45 5.94 -6.16
C VAL A 211 -10.36 6.52 -5.25
N ILE A 212 -9.52 5.71 -4.59
CA ILE A 212 -8.50 6.20 -3.64
C ILE A 212 -7.59 7.28 -4.25
N PRO A 213 -7.06 7.16 -5.49
CA PRO A 213 -6.21 8.21 -6.07
C PRO A 213 -6.91 9.56 -6.26
N THR A 214 -8.24 9.62 -6.18
CA THR A 214 -8.97 10.89 -6.30
C THR A 214 -9.03 11.68 -4.99
N ILE A 215 -8.60 11.08 -3.88
CA ILE A 215 -8.61 11.73 -2.56
C ILE A 215 -7.43 12.68 -2.45
N ASP A 216 -7.71 13.92 -2.10
CA ASP A 216 -6.65 14.88 -1.77
C ASP A 216 -6.05 14.54 -0.40
N LEU A 217 -4.72 14.33 -0.37
CA LEU A 217 -4.02 13.90 0.84
C LEU A 217 -3.90 15.00 1.91
N ASN A 218 -4.19 16.25 1.56
CA ASN A 218 -4.14 17.37 2.50
C ASN A 218 -5.51 17.69 3.09
N THR A 219 -6.59 17.53 2.33
CA THR A 219 -7.94 17.88 2.76
C THR A 219 -8.80 16.67 3.09
N GLY A 220 -8.45 15.48 2.61
CA GLY A 220 -9.29 14.29 2.71
C GLY A 220 -10.52 14.33 1.78
N GLU A 221 -10.61 15.29 0.86
CA GLU A 221 -11.75 15.42 -0.04
C GLU A 221 -11.59 14.54 -1.28
N LYS A 222 -12.70 13.98 -1.76
CA LYS A 222 -12.75 13.22 -3.02
C LYS A 222 -12.96 14.15 -4.20
N GLY A 223 -12.13 13.98 -5.23
CA GLY A 223 -12.30 14.63 -6.53
C GLY A 223 -12.70 13.63 -7.63
N LYS A 224 -12.55 14.08 -8.89
CA LYS A 224 -12.72 13.24 -10.08
C LYS A 224 -11.37 12.83 -10.69
N GLU A 225 -10.36 13.67 -10.53
CA GLU A 225 -8.99 13.41 -11.00
C GLU A 225 -8.21 12.54 -10.00
N PRO A 226 -7.31 11.71 -10.46
CA PRO A 226 -6.84 11.53 -11.85
C PRO A 226 -7.67 10.54 -12.67
N LEU A 227 -8.70 9.90 -12.11
CA LEU A 227 -9.44 8.84 -12.80
C LEU A 227 -10.16 9.33 -14.05
N LYS A 228 -10.68 10.57 -14.04
CA LYS A 228 -11.31 11.16 -15.21
C LYS A 228 -10.31 11.26 -16.38
N THR A 229 -9.12 11.77 -16.15
CA THR A 229 -8.08 11.88 -17.17
C THR A 229 -7.58 10.50 -17.60
N LEU A 230 -7.27 9.60 -16.67
CA LEU A 230 -6.82 8.24 -16.98
C LEU A 230 -7.87 7.45 -17.79
N SER A 231 -9.16 7.67 -17.58
CA SER A 231 -10.21 6.98 -18.33
C SER A 231 -10.14 7.24 -19.84
N GLY A 232 -9.61 8.36 -20.25
CA GLY A 232 -9.48 8.72 -21.67
C GLY A 232 -8.44 7.90 -22.44
N TYR A 233 -7.47 7.25 -21.77
CA TYR A 233 -6.38 6.53 -22.46
C TYR A 233 -5.84 5.28 -21.74
N ARG A 234 -6.24 5.06 -20.45
CA ARG A 234 -5.82 3.91 -19.65
C ARG A 234 -6.97 2.97 -19.30
N GLN A 235 -8.15 3.17 -19.88
CA GLN A 235 -9.31 2.30 -19.63
C GLN A 235 -9.31 1.11 -20.58
N ARG A 236 -9.46 -0.10 -20.01
CA ARG A 236 -9.66 -1.38 -20.71
C ARG A 236 -10.69 -2.20 -19.94
N ASN A 237 -11.65 -2.83 -20.61
CA ASN A 237 -12.66 -3.70 -19.99
C ASN A 237 -13.35 -3.06 -18.76
N ASN A 238 -13.78 -1.80 -18.89
CA ASN A 238 -14.41 -1.00 -17.82
C ASN A 238 -13.55 -0.79 -16.55
N LYS A 239 -12.24 -1.00 -16.63
CA LYS A 239 -11.29 -0.73 -15.55
C LYS A 239 -10.21 0.23 -16.03
N ILE A 240 -9.79 1.13 -15.14
CA ILE A 240 -8.70 2.08 -15.38
C ILE A 240 -7.44 1.51 -14.75
N TYR A 241 -6.34 1.41 -15.53
CA TYR A 241 -5.10 0.79 -15.09
C TYR A 241 -3.97 1.81 -14.91
N PHE A 242 -3.25 1.70 -13.80
CA PHE A 242 -2.05 2.49 -13.53
C PHE A 242 -1.16 1.76 -12.53
N GLY A 243 0.05 1.36 -12.95
CA GLY A 243 0.99 0.56 -12.17
C GLY A 243 0.77 -0.95 -12.29
N GLN A 244 1.73 -1.73 -11.80
CA GLN A 244 1.83 -3.17 -11.92
C GLN A 244 1.93 -3.83 -10.55
N ASN A 245 1.04 -4.78 -10.25
CA ASN A 245 1.13 -5.62 -9.05
C ASN A 245 2.26 -6.62 -9.21
N LEU A 246 3.06 -6.79 -8.16
CA LEU A 246 4.21 -7.66 -8.17
C LEU A 246 4.09 -8.81 -7.17
N LEU A 247 4.61 -9.95 -7.60
CA LEU A 247 5.12 -11.02 -6.72
C LEU A 247 6.65 -11.02 -6.79
N PHE A 248 7.30 -11.76 -5.91
CA PHE A 248 8.75 -11.91 -5.89
C PHE A 248 9.15 -13.27 -5.34
N ARG A 249 10.32 -13.71 -5.73
CA ARG A 249 10.96 -14.89 -5.15
C ARG A 249 12.21 -14.48 -4.40
N ASN A 250 12.24 -14.87 -3.15
CA ASN A 250 13.35 -14.60 -2.24
C ASN A 250 13.67 -15.85 -1.43
N ALA A 251 14.97 -16.14 -1.25
CA ALA A 251 15.45 -17.28 -0.47
C ALA A 251 15.69 -16.95 1.03
N GLY A 252 15.31 -15.74 1.47
CA GLY A 252 15.51 -15.25 2.83
C GLY A 252 15.38 -13.73 2.92
N PRO A 253 15.64 -13.10 4.06
CA PRO A 253 15.61 -11.65 4.21
C PRO A 253 16.54 -10.99 3.18
N ALA A 254 16.00 -10.10 2.38
CA ALA A 254 16.74 -9.37 1.37
C ALA A 254 16.35 -7.90 1.40
N HIS A 255 17.26 -7.05 0.93
CA HIS A 255 17.09 -5.61 0.95
C HIS A 255 17.16 -5.07 -0.47
N ILE A 256 16.35 -4.07 -0.76
CA ILE A 256 16.48 -3.22 -1.94
C ILE A 256 16.55 -1.76 -1.50
N SER A 257 17.28 -0.95 -2.24
CA SER A 257 17.56 0.45 -1.89
C SER A 257 17.24 1.39 -3.05
N VAL A 258 16.95 2.64 -2.72
CA VAL A 258 16.90 3.70 -3.73
C VAL A 258 18.24 3.76 -4.45
N GLY A 259 18.21 3.81 -5.79
CA GLY A 259 19.38 3.75 -6.65
C GLY A 259 19.70 2.35 -7.20
N ASP A 260 19.14 1.27 -6.64
CA ASP A 260 19.36 -0.07 -7.17
C ASP A 260 18.89 -0.19 -8.62
N ALA A 261 19.73 -0.82 -9.45
CA ALA A 261 19.43 -1.05 -10.86
C ALA A 261 18.35 -2.11 -11.03
N ILE A 262 17.48 -1.92 -12.02
CA ILE A 262 16.47 -2.89 -12.45
C ILE A 262 16.91 -3.50 -13.77
N THR A 263 17.07 -4.82 -13.81
CA THR A 263 17.44 -5.58 -15.00
C THR A 263 16.25 -6.40 -15.47
N LEU A 264 15.75 -6.15 -16.68
CA LEU A 264 14.69 -6.95 -17.30
C LEU A 264 15.21 -8.35 -17.63
N LEU A 265 14.37 -9.38 -17.48
CA LEU A 265 14.68 -10.78 -17.75
C LEU A 265 13.97 -11.29 -19.00
#